data_6aa7389438612ed5b3333a6731d6dd16
#
_entry.id   6aa7389438612ed5b3333a6731d6dd16
#
_cell.length_a   1.000
_cell.length_b   1.000
_cell.length_c   1.000
_cell.angle_alpha   90.00
_cell.angle_beta   90.00
_cell.angle_gamma   90.00
#
_symmetry.space_group_name_H-M   'P 1'
#
loop_
_entity.id
_entity.type
_entity.pdbx_description
1 polymer ?
#
loop_
_entity_poly.entity_id
_entity_poly.type
_entity_poly.pdbx_seq_one_letter_code
_entity_poly.pdbx_strand_id
1 'polypeptide(L)'
;MKFCTSCGKEAKEQEFCQHCGAKLGSNSLVNKPQVKQSPASSKKRKIILGSILALIVIVFAVFKVGESYTDRFNQLAKFEENLNQGNVKELVAFLESSDSTLDVTDKNVKSLLTYLKENPDEKETLINHLRETASSFDMPQQVSAEVKEGSNQLIKMEKRGKKFFVYENYDFVLQPFPLLIDTNEEEVSYLVDGKKVSHVETKDGLINLGSFLPGEYKVEGKLSSELIDLSKEIKVRHFEKNNYSVLEFDVETISIQSNAEKFDVLINGKNTDISLTDGKQVEVGPVMVDESMTAQVQLDAPFGKIKSSEVAIDDTYLEVEAVLSDKQKDKVAQSLKQHLTNYSNALINREIDFLEDNSTVASDYTYASFENLIAYSTNYAGYVTDAKVDWDTFYIDETDGKWTLEVGLIEKWKENDAYDGKPSSLTESRYSNLYTLTYDGKEKWNVVNWTSYEDPSSNVKDLGMDLKKQKKDFEASTAFKANSDLEEAPSNQSTDELDVESFVQTYVSTYVEAINYGDFSIVSGQIDPSSTGYRDEVSSYIDRLNEKGMTEEVLSLDVQSVKASGDGYMVSTVEEYNIYYSDGSEKNKAYRSTYQVNVTSDGIKMGKLIETEEI
;
A
#
# COMPACT_ATOMS: atom_id res chain seq x y z
N MET A 1 26.32 82.66 -41.27
CA MET A 1 26.61 81.33 -40.76
C MET A 1 26.41 80.33 -41.84
N LYS A 2 27.32 79.43 -42.07
CA LYS A 2 27.26 78.38 -43.09
C LYS A 2 26.96 77.04 -42.42
N PHE A 3 26.15 76.25 -43.04
CA PHE A 3 25.70 74.97 -42.44
C PHE A 3 26.10 73.80 -43.35
N CYS A 4 26.42 72.67 -42.76
CA CYS A 4 26.74 71.45 -43.43
C CYS A 4 25.50 70.87 -44.11
N THR A 5 25.54 70.59 -45.40
CA THR A 5 24.42 70.03 -46.18
C THR A 5 24.11 68.60 -45.84
N SER A 6 25.03 67.88 -45.15
CA SER A 6 24.83 66.47 -44.83
C SER A 6 24.21 66.27 -43.44
N CYS A 7 24.43 67.18 -42.45
CA CYS A 7 23.91 67.02 -41.10
C CYS A 7 23.18 68.24 -40.49
N GLY A 8 23.08 69.35 -41.28
CA GLY A 8 22.33 70.53 -40.90
C GLY A 8 22.94 71.40 -39.78
N LYS A 9 24.07 71.01 -39.19
CA LYS A 9 24.73 71.79 -38.12
C LYS A 9 25.64 72.84 -38.67
N GLU A 10 25.88 73.90 -37.90
CA GLU A 10 26.77 75.03 -38.28
C GLU A 10 28.17 74.51 -38.52
N ALA A 11 28.74 74.94 -39.69
CA ALA A 11 30.09 74.54 -40.10
C ALA A 11 30.95 75.79 -40.29
N LYS A 12 32.12 75.82 -39.66
CA LYS A 12 33.15 76.80 -39.88
C LYS A 12 33.90 76.42 -41.14
N GLU A 13 34.59 77.40 -41.78
CA GLU A 13 35.39 77.20 -43.03
C GLU A 13 36.55 76.23 -42.75
N GLN A 14 36.25 74.93 -42.89
CA GLN A 14 37.20 73.83 -42.77
C GLN A 14 36.91 72.80 -43.90
N GLU A 15 37.88 71.96 -44.22
CA GLU A 15 37.68 70.95 -45.32
C GLU A 15 36.68 69.84 -44.95
N PHE A 16 36.42 69.61 -43.64
CA PHE A 16 35.51 68.58 -43.14
C PHE A 16 34.61 69.12 -42.05
N CYS A 17 33.36 68.63 -42.00
CA CYS A 17 32.42 68.97 -40.92
C CYS A 17 32.82 68.32 -39.61
N GLN A 18 33.00 69.10 -38.54
CA GLN A 18 33.41 68.63 -37.23
C GLN A 18 32.37 67.77 -36.54
N HIS A 19 31.13 67.77 -37.04
CA HIS A 19 30.03 67.01 -36.40
C HIS A 19 29.72 65.69 -37.10
N CYS A 20 29.96 65.53 -38.37
CA CYS A 20 29.63 64.29 -39.10
C CYS A 20 30.73 63.77 -40.02
N GLY A 21 31.90 64.44 -40.07
CA GLY A 21 33.06 64.05 -40.87
C GLY A 21 32.88 64.24 -42.40
N ALA A 22 31.77 64.78 -42.92
CA ALA A 22 31.54 64.95 -44.33
C ALA A 22 32.46 66.07 -44.87
N LYS A 23 33.07 65.86 -46.08
CA LYS A 23 33.96 66.82 -46.75
C LYS A 23 33.14 68.01 -47.28
N LEU A 24 33.48 69.23 -46.90
CA LEU A 24 32.85 70.48 -47.30
C LEU A 24 33.61 71.06 -48.49
N GLY A 25 33.16 70.71 -49.70
CA GLY A 25 33.75 71.25 -50.95
C GLY A 25 33.27 72.66 -51.25
N SER A 26 34.03 73.39 -52.04
CA SER A 26 33.77 74.78 -52.38
C SER A 26 32.46 75.07 -53.12
N ASN A 27 31.72 74.04 -53.55
CA ASN A 27 30.40 74.15 -54.23
C ASN A 27 29.20 73.79 -53.29
N SER A 28 29.42 73.61 -52.02
CA SER A 28 28.36 73.22 -51.07
C SER A 28 27.74 74.40 -50.32
N LEU A 29 27.98 75.60 -50.73
CA LEU A 29 27.54 76.82 -50.07
C LEU A 29 26.46 77.53 -50.93
N VAL A 30 25.20 77.30 -50.56
CA VAL A 30 24.07 77.93 -51.25
C VAL A 30 23.83 79.32 -50.69
N ASN A 31 24.02 80.35 -51.53
CA ASN A 31 23.54 81.69 -51.23
C ASN A 31 22.02 81.74 -51.49
N LYS A 32 21.28 82.27 -50.50
CA LYS A 32 19.84 82.53 -50.64
C LYS A 32 19.58 83.44 -51.89
N PRO A 33 18.66 83.08 -52.77
CA PRO A 33 18.21 84.00 -53.76
C PRO A 33 17.34 85.11 -53.16
N GLN A 34 17.60 86.34 -53.48
CA GLN A 34 16.70 87.47 -53.15
C GLN A 34 15.38 87.28 -53.96
N VAL A 35 14.33 87.09 -53.19
CA VAL A 35 12.96 87.06 -53.73
C VAL A 35 12.49 88.51 -53.95
N LYS A 36 12.31 88.85 -55.21
CA LYS A 36 11.59 90.09 -55.64
C LYS A 36 10.16 89.97 -55.12
N GLN A 37 9.76 90.90 -54.23
CA GLN A 37 8.38 91.02 -53.80
C GLN A 37 7.50 91.49 -54.94
N SER A 38 6.60 90.65 -55.39
CA SER A 38 5.41 91.04 -56.13
C SER A 38 4.24 91.17 -55.19
N PRO A 39 3.36 92.16 -55.32
CA PRO A 39 2.25 92.38 -54.40
C PRO A 39 1.17 91.27 -54.60
N ALA A 40 1.24 90.19 -53.80
CA ALA A 40 0.17 89.19 -53.81
C ALA A 40 -1.03 89.71 -53.05
N SER A 41 -2.19 89.66 -53.69
CA SER A 41 -3.48 90.17 -53.22
C SER A 41 -3.87 89.69 -51.84
N SER A 42 -4.28 90.58 -50.98
CA SER A 42 -4.70 90.34 -49.58
C SER A 42 -5.80 89.27 -49.40
N LYS A 43 -6.54 88.93 -50.44
CA LYS A 43 -7.57 87.88 -50.47
C LYS A 43 -7.03 86.45 -50.37
N LYS A 44 -5.91 86.10 -51.09
CA LYS A 44 -5.30 84.74 -51.01
C LYS A 44 -4.69 84.46 -49.63
N ARG A 45 -4.04 85.44 -48.95
CA ARG A 45 -3.53 85.29 -47.61
C ARG A 45 -4.64 85.01 -46.55
N LYS A 46 -5.78 85.68 -46.68
CA LYS A 46 -6.92 85.46 -45.81
C LYS A 46 -7.54 84.06 -45.98
N ILE A 47 -7.57 83.54 -47.24
CA ILE A 47 -8.06 82.16 -47.51
C ILE A 47 -7.08 81.13 -46.95
N ILE A 48 -5.77 81.27 -47.14
CA ILE A 48 -4.75 80.37 -46.58
C ILE A 48 -4.73 80.39 -45.06
N LEU A 49 -4.86 81.58 -44.42
CA LEU A 49 -4.97 81.69 -43.01
C LEU A 49 -6.30 81.07 -42.48
N GLY A 50 -7.40 81.27 -43.22
CA GLY A 50 -8.66 80.64 -42.90
C GLY A 50 -8.63 79.09 -43.02
N SER A 51 -7.96 78.58 -44.08
CA SER A 51 -7.76 77.13 -44.26
C SER A 51 -6.87 76.52 -43.18
N ILE A 52 -5.81 77.21 -42.77
CA ILE A 52 -4.93 76.78 -41.69
C ILE A 52 -5.69 76.77 -40.37
N LEU A 53 -6.50 77.81 -40.07
CA LEU A 53 -7.32 77.87 -38.89
C LEU A 53 -8.39 76.77 -38.86
N ALA A 54 -9.04 76.54 -40.04
CA ALA A 54 -10.00 75.42 -40.15
C ALA A 54 -9.32 74.06 -39.99
N LEU A 55 -8.11 73.85 -40.49
CA LEU A 55 -7.35 72.63 -40.26
C LEU A 55 -6.99 72.46 -38.79
N ILE A 56 -6.56 73.53 -38.10
CA ILE A 56 -6.26 73.51 -36.68
C ILE A 56 -7.54 73.17 -35.85
N VAL A 57 -8.68 73.74 -36.22
CA VAL A 57 -9.94 73.40 -35.56
C VAL A 57 -10.34 71.96 -35.78
N ILE A 58 -10.17 71.44 -37.01
CA ILE A 58 -10.42 70.03 -37.33
C ILE A 58 -9.46 69.12 -36.54
N VAL A 59 -8.17 69.43 -36.55
CA VAL A 59 -7.16 68.69 -35.79
C VAL A 59 -7.48 68.72 -34.28
N PHE A 60 -7.87 69.89 -33.74
CA PHE A 60 -8.27 70.03 -32.37
C PHE A 60 -9.56 69.25 -32.05
N ALA A 61 -10.55 69.31 -32.95
CA ALA A 61 -11.77 68.52 -32.80
C ALA A 61 -11.50 67.01 -32.82
N VAL A 62 -10.67 66.55 -33.76
CA VAL A 62 -10.23 65.15 -33.84
C VAL A 62 -9.43 64.77 -32.59
N PHE A 63 -8.56 65.68 -32.13
CA PHE A 63 -7.83 65.46 -30.89
C PHE A 63 -8.77 65.32 -29.68
N LYS A 64 -9.77 66.21 -29.54
CA LYS A 64 -10.74 66.17 -28.45
C LYS A 64 -11.67 64.93 -28.54
N VAL A 65 -12.03 64.50 -29.72
CA VAL A 65 -12.77 63.26 -29.95
C VAL A 65 -11.91 62.05 -29.56
N GLY A 66 -10.61 62.05 -29.97
CA GLY A 66 -9.67 61.02 -29.60
C GLY A 66 -9.40 60.94 -28.09
N GLU A 67 -9.24 62.11 -27.42
CA GLU A 67 -9.11 62.22 -25.97
C GLU A 67 -10.33 61.62 -25.24
N SER A 68 -11.55 62.01 -25.67
CA SER A 68 -12.80 61.46 -25.13
C SER A 68 -12.94 59.94 -25.38
N TYR A 69 -12.52 59.48 -26.57
CA TYR A 69 -12.58 58.07 -26.92
C TYR A 69 -11.60 57.20 -26.11
N THR A 70 -10.43 57.72 -25.74
CA THR A 70 -9.39 57.02 -24.99
C THR A 70 -9.42 57.31 -23.49
N ASP A 71 -10.33 58.18 -23.03
CA ASP A 71 -10.52 58.48 -21.63
C ASP A 71 -10.93 57.24 -20.87
N ARG A 72 -10.24 56.98 -19.75
CA ARG A 72 -10.42 55.76 -18.92
C ARG A 72 -11.81 55.58 -18.35
N PHE A 73 -12.47 56.68 -17.96
CA PHE A 73 -13.82 56.58 -17.42
C PHE A 73 -14.85 56.31 -18.52
N ASN A 74 -14.64 56.86 -19.72
CA ASN A 74 -15.48 56.57 -20.88
C ASN A 74 -15.31 55.13 -21.36
N GLN A 75 -14.08 54.61 -21.30
CA GLN A 75 -13.82 53.21 -21.62
C GLN A 75 -14.45 52.28 -20.58
N LEU A 76 -14.33 52.60 -19.27
CA LEU A 76 -14.96 51.86 -18.20
C LEU A 76 -16.50 51.87 -18.33
N ALA A 77 -17.10 53.03 -18.66
CA ALA A 77 -18.54 53.12 -18.88
C ALA A 77 -19.02 52.24 -20.04
N LYS A 78 -18.25 52.17 -21.15
CA LYS A 78 -18.54 51.26 -22.28
C LYS A 78 -18.38 49.81 -21.89
N PHE A 79 -17.33 49.49 -21.14
CA PHE A 79 -17.11 48.12 -20.62
C PHE A 79 -18.31 47.69 -19.72
N GLU A 80 -18.72 48.56 -18.79
CA GLU A 80 -19.87 48.34 -17.92
C GLU A 80 -21.18 48.19 -18.71
N GLU A 81 -21.41 49.03 -19.74
CA GLU A 81 -22.56 48.90 -20.62
C GLU A 81 -22.59 47.55 -21.34
N ASN A 82 -21.48 47.13 -21.95
CA ASN A 82 -21.38 45.83 -22.63
C ASN A 82 -21.53 44.66 -21.69
N LEU A 83 -21.01 44.77 -20.44
CA LEU A 83 -21.20 43.79 -19.37
C LEU A 83 -22.68 43.65 -18.99
N ASN A 84 -23.41 44.80 -18.87
CA ASN A 84 -24.83 44.82 -18.53
C ASN A 84 -25.72 44.29 -19.67
N GLN A 85 -25.36 44.56 -20.93
CA GLN A 85 -26.06 44.10 -22.13
C GLN A 85 -25.73 42.66 -22.52
N GLY A 86 -24.67 42.07 -21.92
CA GLY A 86 -24.19 40.72 -22.25
C GLY A 86 -23.56 40.62 -23.66
N ASN A 87 -22.91 41.70 -24.15
CA ASN A 87 -22.34 41.80 -25.48
C ASN A 87 -20.99 41.02 -25.54
N VAL A 88 -21.05 39.72 -25.74
CA VAL A 88 -19.85 38.82 -25.74
C VAL A 88 -18.75 39.29 -26.68
N LYS A 89 -19.09 39.60 -27.96
CA LYS A 89 -18.12 40.01 -28.98
C LYS A 89 -17.38 41.29 -28.61
N GLU A 90 -18.12 42.29 -28.11
CA GLU A 90 -17.54 43.55 -27.68
C GLU A 90 -16.64 43.37 -26.46
N LEU A 91 -17.07 42.55 -25.52
CA LEU A 91 -16.27 42.25 -24.33
C LEU A 91 -15.00 41.46 -24.65
N VAL A 92 -15.02 40.50 -25.59
CA VAL A 92 -13.81 39.81 -26.05
C VAL A 92 -12.84 40.81 -26.68
N ALA A 93 -13.35 41.83 -27.40
CA ALA A 93 -12.50 42.88 -28.00
C ALA A 93 -11.96 43.89 -26.95
N PHE A 94 -12.60 44.00 -25.81
CA PHE A 94 -12.17 44.84 -24.67
C PHE A 94 -11.18 44.18 -23.74
N LEU A 95 -11.24 42.83 -23.62
CA LEU A 95 -10.48 42.07 -22.63
C LEU A 95 -9.20 41.54 -23.25
N GLU A 96 -8.11 41.70 -22.53
CA GLU A 96 -6.82 41.06 -22.82
C GLU A 96 -6.48 40.07 -21.66
N SER A 97 -5.55 39.18 -21.91
CA SER A 97 -4.97 38.34 -20.87
C SER A 97 -3.73 39.01 -20.29
N SER A 98 -3.48 38.87 -18.99
CA SER A 98 -2.18 39.25 -18.41
C SER A 98 -1.07 38.30 -18.80
N ASP A 99 -1.40 37.07 -19.21
CA ASP A 99 -0.50 36.09 -19.79
C ASP A 99 -0.70 36.07 -21.32
N SER A 100 0.32 36.50 -22.06
CA SER A 100 0.28 36.57 -23.52
C SER A 100 0.17 35.21 -24.22
N THR A 101 0.29 34.11 -23.51
CA THR A 101 0.10 32.74 -24.04
C THR A 101 -1.35 32.27 -23.98
N LEU A 102 -2.21 33.03 -23.29
CA LEU A 102 -3.63 32.71 -23.07
C LEU A 102 -4.52 33.73 -23.78
N ASP A 103 -5.27 33.28 -24.78
CA ASP A 103 -6.25 34.11 -25.49
C ASP A 103 -7.58 34.17 -24.78
N VAL A 104 -8.17 35.38 -24.70
CA VAL A 104 -9.53 35.57 -24.20
C VAL A 104 -10.52 35.11 -25.28
N THR A 105 -11.34 34.13 -24.96
CA THR A 105 -12.30 33.53 -25.91
C THR A 105 -13.74 33.88 -25.60
N ASP A 106 -14.63 33.69 -26.57
CA ASP A 106 -16.09 33.79 -26.38
C ASP A 106 -16.57 32.91 -25.22
N LYS A 107 -15.93 31.73 -25.00
CA LYS A 107 -16.24 30.80 -23.92
C LYS A 107 -15.96 31.43 -22.56
N ASN A 108 -14.77 32.01 -22.37
CA ASN A 108 -14.41 32.68 -21.11
C ASN A 108 -15.37 33.81 -20.79
N VAL A 109 -15.67 34.68 -21.79
CA VAL A 109 -16.56 35.82 -21.59
C VAL A 109 -18.02 35.40 -21.30
N LYS A 110 -18.52 34.37 -21.99
CA LYS A 110 -19.88 33.83 -21.67
C LYS A 110 -19.95 33.28 -20.27
N SER A 111 -18.94 32.50 -19.86
CA SER A 111 -18.88 31.95 -18.50
C SER A 111 -18.75 33.04 -17.45
N LEU A 112 -17.96 34.09 -17.71
CA LEU A 112 -17.80 35.24 -16.82
C LEU A 112 -19.13 36.01 -16.68
N LEU A 113 -19.84 36.27 -17.80
CA LEU A 113 -21.14 36.91 -17.77
C LEU A 113 -22.18 36.12 -16.98
N THR A 114 -22.16 34.79 -17.12
CA THR A 114 -23.05 33.90 -16.35
C THR A 114 -22.72 33.98 -14.87
N TYR A 115 -21.43 33.88 -14.51
CA TYR A 115 -20.95 34.00 -13.13
C TYR A 115 -21.35 35.32 -12.48
N LEU A 116 -21.09 36.45 -13.14
CA LEU A 116 -21.42 37.78 -12.63
C LEU A 116 -22.93 38.05 -12.56
N LYS A 117 -23.74 37.39 -13.39
CA LYS A 117 -25.20 37.43 -13.31
C LYS A 117 -25.74 36.67 -12.10
N GLU A 118 -25.13 35.53 -11.79
CA GLU A 118 -25.48 34.70 -10.64
C GLU A 118 -24.94 35.27 -9.32
N ASN A 119 -23.87 36.10 -9.38
CA ASN A 119 -23.23 36.74 -8.24
C ASN A 119 -23.21 38.27 -8.38
N PRO A 120 -24.34 38.96 -8.12
CA PRO A 120 -24.44 40.42 -8.31
C PRO A 120 -23.48 41.24 -7.44
N ASP A 121 -23.19 40.77 -6.23
CA ASP A 121 -22.25 41.41 -5.30
C ASP A 121 -20.83 41.40 -5.82
N GLU A 122 -20.40 40.28 -6.44
CA GLU A 122 -19.10 40.16 -7.11
C GLU A 122 -18.99 41.08 -8.32
N LYS A 123 -20.10 41.24 -9.06
CA LYS A 123 -20.17 42.18 -10.17
C LYS A 123 -20.00 43.63 -9.70
N GLU A 124 -20.69 44.01 -8.62
CA GLU A 124 -20.58 45.34 -8.05
C GLU A 124 -19.16 45.60 -7.52
N THR A 125 -18.60 44.64 -6.80
CA THR A 125 -17.21 44.67 -6.29
C THR A 125 -16.23 44.87 -7.44
N LEU A 126 -16.33 44.09 -8.53
CA LEU A 126 -15.51 44.24 -9.72
C LEU A 126 -15.58 45.65 -10.32
N ILE A 127 -16.79 46.18 -10.54
CA ILE A 127 -16.98 47.51 -11.13
C ILE A 127 -16.44 48.61 -10.22
N ASN A 128 -16.69 48.53 -8.91
CA ASN A 128 -16.17 49.50 -7.94
C ASN A 128 -14.62 49.46 -7.91
N HIS A 129 -14.02 48.30 -7.94
CA HIS A 129 -12.58 48.15 -7.99
C HIS A 129 -11.99 48.76 -9.28
N LEU A 130 -12.62 48.55 -10.46
CA LEU A 130 -12.18 49.15 -11.72
C LEU A 130 -12.31 50.70 -11.68
N ARG A 131 -13.33 51.26 -11.02
CA ARG A 131 -13.50 52.71 -10.82
C ARG A 131 -12.40 53.28 -9.91
N GLU A 132 -12.10 52.59 -8.81
CA GLU A 132 -10.99 52.96 -7.92
C GLU A 132 -9.65 52.94 -8.64
N THR A 133 -9.38 51.89 -9.42
CA THR A 133 -8.18 51.78 -10.23
C THR A 133 -8.11 52.89 -11.26
N ALA A 134 -9.18 53.19 -12.00
CA ALA A 134 -9.23 54.27 -12.93
C ALA A 134 -8.94 55.64 -12.28
N SER A 135 -9.41 55.85 -11.05
CA SER A 135 -9.18 57.08 -10.27
C SER A 135 -7.71 57.17 -9.77
N SER A 136 -7.09 56.03 -9.44
CA SER A 136 -5.74 55.97 -8.91
C SER A 136 -4.65 56.39 -9.91
N PHE A 137 -4.92 56.33 -11.22
CA PHE A 137 -3.94 56.74 -12.25
C PHE A 137 -3.54 58.22 -12.23
N ASP A 138 -4.29 59.06 -11.55
CA ASP A 138 -3.96 60.47 -11.33
C ASP A 138 -3.20 60.73 -10.04
N MET A 139 -3.02 59.75 -9.18
CA MET A 139 -2.40 59.91 -7.89
C MET A 139 -0.86 59.73 -8.02
N PRO A 140 -0.05 60.44 -7.20
CA PRO A 140 1.38 60.16 -7.15
C PRO A 140 1.68 58.71 -6.78
N GLN A 141 2.65 58.09 -7.41
CA GLN A 141 3.05 56.66 -7.24
C GLN A 141 3.17 56.17 -5.80
N GLN A 142 3.38 57.04 -4.83
CA GLN A 142 3.49 56.67 -3.41
C GLN A 142 2.17 56.32 -2.74
N VAL A 143 1.05 56.70 -3.31
CA VAL A 143 -0.33 56.43 -2.76
C VAL A 143 -1.00 55.26 -3.46
N SER A 144 -0.54 54.87 -4.67
CA SER A 144 -1.13 53.79 -5.46
C SER A 144 -0.68 52.39 -5.00
N ALA A 145 0.30 52.28 -4.07
CA ALA A 145 0.84 51.00 -3.59
C ALA A 145 -0.04 50.27 -2.53
N GLU A 146 -1.10 50.91 -2.04
CA GLU A 146 -2.02 50.35 -1.03
C GLU A 146 -3.36 49.84 -1.59
N VAL A 147 -3.51 49.67 -2.89
CA VAL A 147 -4.63 48.88 -3.41
C VAL A 147 -4.34 47.44 -3.08
N LYS A 148 -4.96 46.93 -1.99
CA LYS A 148 -4.75 45.66 -1.33
C LYS A 148 -4.50 44.55 -2.34
N GLU A 149 -3.28 44.00 -2.37
CA GLU A 149 -2.99 42.65 -2.86
C GLU A 149 -3.79 41.67 -2.00
N GLY A 150 -4.97 41.33 -2.36
CA GLY A 150 -5.78 40.40 -1.53
C GLY A 150 -7.21 40.17 -2.02
N SER A 151 -7.66 40.93 -3.00
CA SER A 151 -8.97 40.70 -3.60
C SER A 151 -8.86 39.72 -4.78
N ASN A 152 -9.89 38.90 -4.94
CA ASN A 152 -10.09 37.98 -6.06
C ASN A 152 -10.36 38.79 -7.35
N GLN A 153 -9.35 39.52 -7.84
CA GLN A 153 -9.47 40.44 -8.96
C GLN A 153 -9.49 39.68 -10.28
N LEU A 154 -10.68 39.37 -10.77
CA LEU A 154 -10.82 38.69 -12.08
C LEU A 154 -10.34 39.56 -13.23
N ILE A 155 -10.58 40.88 -13.17
CA ILE A 155 -10.18 41.84 -14.20
C ILE A 155 -9.48 43.02 -13.52
N LYS A 156 -8.34 43.45 -14.12
CA LYS A 156 -7.63 44.67 -13.75
C LYS A 156 -7.65 45.66 -14.88
N MET A 157 -7.66 46.95 -14.55
CA MET A 157 -7.41 48.01 -15.53
C MET A 157 -5.95 48.39 -15.47
N GLU A 158 -5.25 48.30 -16.60
CA GLU A 158 -3.83 48.59 -16.73
C GLU A 158 -3.58 49.71 -17.75
N LYS A 159 -2.62 50.60 -17.43
CA LYS A 159 -2.15 51.61 -18.40
C LYS A 159 -1.02 51.03 -19.23
N ARG A 160 -1.26 50.80 -20.51
CA ARG A 160 -0.31 50.19 -21.45
C ARG A 160 0.02 51.08 -22.66
N GLY A 161 1.05 51.90 -22.53
CA GLY A 161 1.58 52.70 -23.59
C GLY A 161 0.66 53.80 -24.12
N LYS A 162 0.68 54.13 -25.43
CA LYS A 162 -0.10 55.18 -26.04
C LYS A 162 -0.82 54.71 -27.31
N LYS A 163 -2.13 55.06 -27.40
CA LYS A 163 -2.95 54.84 -28.57
C LYS A 163 -2.84 56.05 -29.51
N PHE A 164 -2.72 55.85 -30.82
CA PHE A 164 -2.53 56.90 -31.81
C PHE A 164 -1.32 57.82 -31.50
N PHE A 165 -0.27 57.35 -30.83
CA PHE A 165 0.95 58.05 -30.44
C PHE A 165 0.80 59.16 -29.40
N VAL A 166 -0.40 59.61 -29.08
CA VAL A 166 -0.65 60.79 -28.22
C VAL A 166 -1.49 60.54 -27.01
N TYR A 167 -2.45 59.58 -27.07
CA TYR A 167 -3.38 59.31 -25.98
C TYR A 167 -2.89 58.19 -25.14
N GLU A 168 -3.12 58.21 -23.82
CA GLU A 168 -2.90 57.08 -22.92
C GLU A 168 -3.82 55.92 -23.32
N ASN A 169 -3.32 54.69 -23.28
CA ASN A 169 -4.12 53.49 -23.53
C ASN A 169 -4.36 52.77 -22.23
N TYR A 170 -5.61 52.37 -22.02
CA TYR A 170 -6.07 51.60 -20.84
C TYR A 170 -6.70 50.30 -21.31
N ASP A 171 -6.12 49.18 -20.86
CA ASP A 171 -6.59 47.85 -21.21
C ASP A 171 -7.25 47.18 -20.00
N PHE A 172 -8.33 46.42 -20.25
CA PHE A 172 -8.98 45.58 -19.25
C PHE A 172 -8.35 44.18 -19.33
N VAL A 173 -7.65 43.79 -18.29
CA VAL A 173 -6.80 42.61 -18.31
C VAL A 173 -7.38 41.53 -17.41
N LEU A 174 -7.81 40.45 -18.02
CA LEU A 174 -8.29 39.26 -17.34
C LEU A 174 -7.11 38.54 -16.70
N GLN A 175 -7.20 38.24 -15.40
CA GLN A 175 -6.13 37.62 -14.62
C GLN A 175 -6.25 36.11 -14.64
N PRO A 176 -5.27 35.36 -15.17
CA PRO A 176 -5.21 33.93 -15.00
C PRO A 176 -4.72 33.55 -13.61
N PHE A 177 -5.17 32.41 -13.11
CA PHE A 177 -4.69 31.84 -11.86
C PHE A 177 -4.66 30.31 -11.93
N PRO A 178 -3.98 29.63 -11.00
CA PRO A 178 -3.82 28.19 -11.02
C PRO A 178 -5.17 27.46 -10.98
N LEU A 179 -5.35 26.49 -11.87
CA LEU A 179 -6.46 25.54 -11.81
C LEU A 179 -6.05 24.38 -10.92
N LEU A 180 -6.63 24.30 -9.74
CA LEU A 180 -6.27 23.35 -8.68
C LEU A 180 -7.31 22.23 -8.59
N ILE A 181 -6.81 21.00 -8.50
CA ILE A 181 -7.61 19.79 -8.33
C ILE A 181 -7.14 19.07 -7.06
N ASP A 182 -8.10 18.61 -6.27
CA ASP A 182 -7.91 17.67 -5.19
C ASP A 182 -8.30 16.27 -5.69
N THR A 183 -7.43 15.28 -5.48
CA THR A 183 -7.65 13.90 -5.94
C THR A 183 -7.09 12.93 -4.93
N ASN A 184 -7.70 11.73 -4.85
CA ASN A 184 -7.27 10.65 -3.98
C ASN A 184 -6.21 9.73 -4.62
N GLU A 185 -5.81 9.99 -5.90
CA GLU A 185 -4.89 9.13 -6.63
C GLU A 185 -3.70 9.92 -7.18
N GLU A 186 -2.49 9.34 -7.11
CA GLU A 186 -1.25 10.01 -7.51
C GLU A 186 -0.99 9.94 -9.02
N GLU A 187 -1.27 8.80 -9.67
CA GLU A 187 -0.94 8.55 -11.07
C GLU A 187 -2.06 8.93 -12.04
N VAL A 188 -2.62 10.13 -11.88
CA VAL A 188 -3.69 10.63 -12.74
C VAL A 188 -3.14 11.52 -13.83
N SER A 189 -3.51 11.27 -15.08
CA SER A 189 -3.27 12.18 -16.20
C SER A 189 -4.51 13.03 -16.46
N TYR A 190 -4.29 14.33 -16.80
CA TYR A 190 -5.39 15.29 -16.90
C TYR A 190 -5.55 15.86 -18.30
N LEU A 191 -6.83 16.06 -18.69
CA LEU A 191 -7.21 16.82 -19.85
C LEU A 191 -8.12 17.98 -19.43
N VAL A 192 -7.85 19.17 -19.95
CA VAL A 192 -8.72 20.35 -19.79
C VAL A 192 -9.33 20.67 -21.14
N ASP A 193 -10.65 20.68 -21.24
CA ASP A 193 -11.40 20.82 -22.50
C ASP A 193 -10.90 19.88 -23.61
N GLY A 194 -10.55 18.64 -23.25
CA GLY A 194 -10.05 17.60 -24.16
C GLY A 194 -8.58 17.72 -24.56
N LYS A 195 -7.85 18.70 -24.04
CA LYS A 195 -6.41 18.86 -24.28
C LYS A 195 -5.61 18.37 -23.09
N LYS A 196 -4.63 17.50 -23.34
CA LYS A 196 -3.73 17.01 -22.30
C LYS A 196 -2.91 18.18 -21.73
N VAL A 197 -2.85 18.27 -20.40
CA VAL A 197 -2.08 19.28 -19.66
C VAL A 197 -1.01 18.60 -18.80
N SER A 198 0.10 19.31 -18.57
CA SER A 198 1.06 18.93 -17.54
C SER A 198 0.55 19.38 -16.18
N HIS A 199 0.92 18.69 -15.13
CA HIS A 199 0.53 19.01 -13.77
C HIS A 199 1.74 18.96 -12.83
N VAL A 200 1.62 19.63 -11.68
CA VAL A 200 2.62 19.64 -10.61
C VAL A 200 1.86 19.61 -9.29
N GLU A 201 2.27 18.75 -8.39
CA GLU A 201 1.76 18.75 -7.03
C GLU A 201 2.23 20.00 -6.28
N THR A 202 1.33 20.63 -5.53
CA THR A 202 1.63 21.77 -4.67
C THR A 202 2.13 21.29 -3.31
N LYS A 203 2.64 22.22 -2.48
CA LYS A 203 3.06 21.90 -1.10
C LYS A 203 1.90 21.45 -0.20
N ASP A 204 0.67 21.78 -0.57
CA ASP A 204 -0.55 21.45 0.18
C ASP A 204 -1.24 20.17 -0.37
N GLY A 205 -0.55 19.41 -1.24
CA GLY A 205 -1.06 18.16 -1.81
C GLY A 205 -2.03 18.33 -2.98
N LEU A 206 -2.35 19.57 -3.41
CA LEU A 206 -3.24 19.82 -4.54
C LEU A 206 -2.50 19.68 -5.87
N ILE A 207 -3.20 19.23 -6.89
CA ILE A 207 -2.67 19.14 -8.26
C ILE A 207 -2.92 20.45 -9.01
N ASN A 208 -1.85 21.12 -9.42
CA ASN A 208 -1.90 22.33 -10.23
C ASN A 208 -1.80 21.98 -11.74
N LEU A 209 -2.87 22.19 -12.47
CA LEU A 209 -2.97 21.92 -13.92
C LEU A 209 -2.41 23.05 -14.80
N GLY A 210 -1.85 24.11 -14.20
CA GLY A 210 -1.39 25.30 -14.87
C GLY A 210 -2.30 26.50 -14.66
N SER A 211 -1.94 27.65 -15.27
CA SER A 211 -2.73 28.87 -15.18
C SER A 211 -3.79 28.93 -16.27
N PHE A 212 -5.01 29.25 -15.87
CA PHE A 212 -6.16 29.39 -16.75
C PHE A 212 -6.88 30.72 -16.51
N LEU A 213 -7.47 31.27 -17.57
CA LEU A 213 -8.33 32.44 -17.44
C LEU A 213 -9.64 32.09 -16.69
N PRO A 214 -10.29 33.05 -16.01
CA PRO A 214 -11.61 32.83 -15.45
C PRO A 214 -12.59 32.24 -16.46
N GLY A 215 -13.30 31.17 -16.07
CA GLY A 215 -14.20 30.48 -16.96
C GLY A 215 -14.73 29.16 -16.41
N GLU A 216 -15.48 28.45 -17.24
CA GLU A 216 -15.90 27.07 -16.97
C GLU A 216 -15.10 26.12 -17.82
N TYR A 217 -14.56 25.09 -17.17
CA TYR A 217 -13.71 24.09 -17.81
C TYR A 217 -14.24 22.68 -17.55
N LYS A 218 -14.04 21.82 -18.52
CA LYS A 218 -14.20 20.39 -18.42
C LYS A 218 -12.84 19.80 -18.04
N VAL A 219 -12.73 19.23 -16.85
CA VAL A 219 -11.51 18.53 -16.44
C VAL A 219 -11.81 17.04 -16.44
N GLU A 220 -11.06 16.29 -17.21
CA GLU A 220 -11.09 14.84 -17.26
C GLU A 220 -9.80 14.31 -16.63
N GLY A 221 -9.92 13.53 -15.56
CA GLY A 221 -8.84 12.74 -14.98
C GLY A 221 -8.88 11.33 -15.55
N LYS A 222 -7.71 10.79 -15.88
CA LYS A 222 -7.53 9.39 -16.31
C LYS A 222 -6.56 8.72 -15.39
N LEU A 223 -7.05 7.72 -14.67
CA LEU A 223 -6.28 6.81 -13.84
C LEU A 223 -6.05 5.53 -14.64
N SER A 224 -4.81 5.26 -15.00
CA SER A 224 -4.43 4.06 -15.75
C SER A 224 -3.29 3.36 -15.04
N SER A 225 -3.57 2.16 -14.55
CA SER A 225 -2.61 1.24 -13.95
C SER A 225 -2.67 -0.12 -14.67
N GLU A 226 -1.89 -1.07 -14.22
CA GLU A 226 -1.97 -2.45 -14.74
C GLU A 226 -3.29 -3.13 -14.38
N LEU A 227 -3.97 -2.68 -13.31
CA LEU A 227 -5.19 -3.28 -12.78
C LEU A 227 -6.46 -2.63 -13.33
N ILE A 228 -6.45 -1.30 -13.55
CA ILE A 228 -7.62 -0.51 -13.91
C ILE A 228 -7.30 0.55 -14.97
N ASP A 229 -8.31 0.92 -15.73
CA ASP A 229 -8.28 2.06 -16.67
C ASP A 229 -9.61 2.82 -16.50
N LEU A 230 -9.56 3.90 -15.74
CA LEU A 230 -10.73 4.70 -15.36
C LEU A 230 -10.61 6.12 -15.87
N SER A 231 -11.74 6.72 -16.24
CA SER A 231 -11.84 8.11 -16.61
C SER A 231 -13.01 8.76 -15.89
N LYS A 232 -12.74 9.89 -15.22
CA LYS A 232 -13.76 10.68 -14.52
C LYS A 232 -13.70 12.13 -14.99
N GLU A 233 -14.85 12.70 -15.29
CA GLU A 233 -14.99 14.07 -15.79
C GLU A 233 -15.76 14.93 -14.80
N ILE A 234 -15.21 16.13 -14.53
CA ILE A 234 -15.86 17.13 -13.71
C ILE A 234 -15.98 18.46 -14.47
N LYS A 235 -16.95 19.29 -14.12
CA LYS A 235 -17.07 20.68 -14.55
C LYS A 235 -16.54 21.60 -13.47
N VAL A 236 -15.53 22.38 -13.81
CA VAL A 236 -14.85 23.30 -12.89
C VAL A 236 -15.27 24.74 -13.20
N ARG A 237 -15.79 25.45 -12.19
CA ARG A 237 -16.08 26.89 -12.24
C ARG A 237 -14.87 27.63 -11.67
N HIS A 238 -14.03 28.14 -12.55
CA HIS A 238 -12.75 28.75 -12.21
C HIS A 238 -12.85 30.27 -12.18
N PHE A 239 -13.37 30.82 -11.05
CA PHE A 239 -13.56 32.25 -10.82
C PHE A 239 -12.92 32.76 -9.52
N GLU A 240 -12.29 31.89 -8.74
CA GLU A 240 -11.68 32.22 -7.46
C GLU A 240 -10.24 31.73 -7.41
N LYS A 241 -9.32 32.60 -6.96
CA LYS A 241 -7.88 32.39 -7.05
C LYS A 241 -7.35 31.19 -6.26
N ASN A 242 -7.96 30.85 -5.13
CA ASN A 242 -7.46 29.81 -4.22
C ASN A 242 -8.50 28.69 -4.04
N ASN A 243 -9.40 28.53 -4.98
CA ASN A 243 -10.38 27.47 -4.96
C ASN A 243 -9.86 26.25 -5.71
N TYR A 244 -10.21 25.06 -5.23
CA TYR A 244 -9.91 23.79 -5.88
C TYR A 244 -11.21 23.04 -6.18
N SER A 245 -11.15 22.10 -7.09
CA SER A 245 -12.25 21.19 -7.39
C SER A 245 -11.82 19.77 -7.09
N VAL A 246 -12.76 18.97 -6.57
CA VAL A 246 -12.51 17.57 -6.19
C VAL A 246 -12.77 16.66 -7.37
N LEU A 247 -11.80 15.78 -7.66
CA LEU A 247 -11.88 14.72 -8.66
C LEU A 247 -11.38 13.42 -8.03
N GLU A 248 -12.29 12.70 -7.36
CA GLU A 248 -11.99 11.43 -6.70
C GLU A 248 -12.39 10.26 -7.57
N PHE A 249 -11.60 9.21 -7.56
CA PHE A 249 -11.91 7.91 -8.16
C PHE A 249 -12.48 6.99 -7.08
N ASP A 250 -13.45 6.18 -7.46
CA ASP A 250 -14.09 5.21 -6.55
C ASP A 250 -13.24 3.92 -6.55
N VAL A 251 -12.04 4.01 -5.99
CA VAL A 251 -11.05 2.94 -5.88
C VAL A 251 -10.42 2.89 -4.50
N GLU A 252 -9.98 1.72 -4.10
CA GLU A 252 -9.39 1.45 -2.79
C GLU A 252 -8.16 0.54 -2.93
N THR A 253 -7.32 0.52 -1.92
CA THR A 253 -6.34 -0.55 -1.70
C THR A 253 -6.97 -1.61 -0.83
N ILE A 254 -6.95 -2.85 -1.28
CA ILE A 254 -7.50 -4.00 -0.55
C ILE A 254 -6.39 -4.85 0.06
N SER A 255 -6.70 -5.54 1.15
CA SER A 255 -5.83 -6.50 1.80
C SER A 255 -6.34 -7.91 1.51
N ILE A 256 -5.48 -8.79 0.99
CA ILE A 256 -5.80 -10.18 0.67
C ILE A 256 -5.05 -11.10 1.61
N GLN A 257 -5.79 -11.96 2.32
CA GLN A 257 -5.28 -13.06 3.13
C GLN A 257 -5.63 -14.39 2.45
N SER A 258 -4.79 -15.43 2.67
CA SER A 258 -5.03 -16.77 2.16
C SER A 258 -4.61 -17.83 3.18
N ASN A 259 -5.07 -19.07 2.95
CA ASN A 259 -4.62 -20.29 3.61
C ASN A 259 -3.32 -20.84 3.00
N ALA A 260 -2.52 -19.99 2.39
CA ALA A 260 -1.20 -20.28 1.85
C ALA A 260 -0.23 -19.17 2.25
N GLU A 261 0.97 -19.53 2.67
CA GLU A 261 1.96 -18.55 3.14
C GLU A 261 2.63 -17.78 2.00
N LYS A 262 2.71 -18.40 0.81
CA LYS A 262 3.25 -17.77 -0.41
C LYS A 262 2.25 -17.91 -1.54
N PHE A 263 1.94 -16.80 -2.22
CA PHE A 263 1.05 -16.83 -3.39
C PHE A 263 1.23 -15.60 -4.27
N ASP A 264 0.89 -15.75 -5.55
CA ASP A 264 0.73 -14.65 -6.49
C ASP A 264 -0.74 -14.22 -6.51
N VAL A 265 -0.97 -12.90 -6.62
CA VAL A 265 -2.32 -12.34 -6.74
C VAL A 265 -2.71 -12.18 -8.21
N LEU A 266 -3.92 -12.59 -8.54
CA LEU A 266 -4.53 -12.32 -9.84
C LEU A 266 -5.76 -11.42 -9.64
N ILE A 267 -5.86 -10.39 -10.46
CA ILE A 267 -7.05 -9.53 -10.55
C ILE A 267 -7.70 -9.74 -11.93
N ASN A 268 -9.00 -10.04 -11.93
CA ASN A 268 -9.74 -10.40 -13.16
C ASN A 268 -9.03 -11.50 -13.97
N GLY A 269 -8.44 -12.48 -13.28
CA GLY A 269 -7.71 -13.61 -13.86
C GLY A 269 -6.34 -13.29 -14.46
N LYS A 270 -5.86 -12.05 -14.34
CA LYS A 270 -4.52 -11.61 -14.78
C LYS A 270 -3.57 -11.54 -13.60
N ASN A 271 -2.34 -12.05 -13.77
CA ASN A 271 -1.29 -11.87 -12.77
C ASN A 271 -0.96 -10.37 -12.61
N THR A 272 -0.80 -9.94 -11.37
CA THR A 272 -0.54 -8.54 -10.99
C THR A 272 0.94 -8.26 -10.70
N ASP A 273 1.81 -9.27 -10.81
CA ASP A 273 3.20 -9.25 -10.31
C ASP A 273 3.32 -8.92 -8.80
N ILE A 274 2.19 -8.94 -8.08
CA ILE A 274 2.11 -8.80 -6.63
C ILE A 274 2.05 -10.20 -6.03
N SER A 275 3.00 -10.48 -5.12
CA SER A 275 3.11 -11.78 -4.47
C SER A 275 3.27 -11.61 -2.97
N LEU A 276 2.62 -12.45 -2.19
CA LEU A 276 2.97 -12.65 -0.79
C LEU A 276 4.18 -13.60 -0.74
N THR A 277 5.22 -13.20 -0.06
CA THR A 277 6.45 -14.02 0.11
C THR A 277 6.76 -14.28 1.58
N ASP A 278 6.19 -13.49 2.47
CA ASP A 278 6.36 -13.58 3.92
C ASP A 278 5.28 -12.72 4.57
N GLY A 279 4.59 -13.28 5.58
CA GLY A 279 3.52 -12.58 6.27
C GLY A 279 2.14 -13.19 6.06
N LYS A 280 1.10 -12.50 6.57
CA LYS A 280 -0.28 -13.03 6.59
C LYS A 280 -1.18 -12.44 5.52
N GLN A 281 -0.81 -11.29 4.95
CA GLN A 281 -1.64 -10.56 4.00
C GLN A 281 -0.80 -9.71 3.04
N VAL A 282 -1.35 -9.41 1.87
CA VAL A 282 -0.74 -8.54 0.85
C VAL A 282 -1.72 -7.45 0.44
N GLU A 283 -1.20 -6.23 0.23
CA GLU A 283 -1.99 -5.10 -0.26
C GLU A 283 -1.98 -5.05 -1.78
N VAL A 284 -3.15 -4.82 -2.37
CA VAL A 284 -3.37 -4.74 -3.81
C VAL A 284 -4.25 -3.53 -4.12
N GLY A 285 -3.79 -2.65 -5.01
CA GLY A 285 -4.57 -1.48 -5.39
C GLY A 285 -3.85 -0.62 -6.44
N PRO A 286 -4.55 0.38 -6.97
CA PRO A 286 -5.98 0.67 -6.75
C PRO A 286 -6.89 -0.34 -7.48
N VAL A 287 -8.01 -0.71 -6.85
CA VAL A 287 -9.06 -1.57 -7.40
C VAL A 287 -10.45 -1.02 -7.06
N MET A 288 -11.48 -1.40 -7.82
CA MET A 288 -12.87 -1.06 -7.50
C MET A 288 -13.44 -2.08 -6.51
N VAL A 289 -14.13 -1.58 -5.46
CA VAL A 289 -14.77 -2.37 -4.40
C VAL A 289 -16.30 -2.30 -4.60
N ASP A 290 -16.76 -2.76 -5.77
CA ASP A 290 -18.17 -2.71 -6.21
C ASP A 290 -18.64 -4.00 -6.89
N GLU A 291 -17.95 -5.12 -6.63
CA GLU A 291 -18.15 -6.44 -7.23
C GLU A 291 -17.85 -6.52 -8.76
N SER A 292 -17.40 -5.43 -9.39
CA SER A 292 -17.06 -5.43 -10.83
C SER A 292 -15.71 -6.10 -11.13
N MET A 293 -14.89 -6.29 -10.11
CA MET A 293 -13.58 -6.94 -10.20
C MET A 293 -13.54 -8.20 -9.35
N THR A 294 -12.65 -9.12 -9.69
CA THR A 294 -12.43 -10.36 -8.95
C THR A 294 -10.98 -10.52 -8.55
N ALA A 295 -10.75 -11.08 -7.37
CA ALA A 295 -9.44 -11.49 -6.88
C ALA A 295 -9.30 -13.00 -6.87
N GLN A 296 -8.09 -13.51 -7.11
CA GLN A 296 -7.70 -14.90 -6.96
C GLN A 296 -6.27 -14.97 -6.42
N VAL A 297 -5.94 -16.07 -5.75
CA VAL A 297 -4.55 -16.43 -5.40
C VAL A 297 -4.11 -17.67 -6.18
N GLN A 298 -2.84 -17.73 -6.50
CA GLN A 298 -2.23 -18.85 -7.22
C GLN A 298 -0.86 -19.17 -6.65
N LEU A 299 -0.54 -20.47 -6.54
CA LEU A 299 0.80 -20.96 -6.22
C LEU A 299 1.26 -21.89 -7.34
N ASP A 300 2.54 -21.80 -7.69
CA ASP A 300 3.20 -22.75 -8.58
C ASP A 300 4.03 -23.73 -7.74
N ALA A 301 3.45 -24.89 -7.44
CA ALA A 301 4.09 -25.94 -6.67
C ALA A 301 4.62 -27.07 -7.58
N PRO A 302 5.65 -27.84 -7.15
CA PRO A 302 6.21 -28.95 -7.94
C PRO A 302 5.21 -30.09 -8.23
N PHE A 303 4.14 -30.16 -7.44
CA PHE A 303 3.02 -31.12 -7.64
C PHE A 303 1.86 -30.50 -8.43
N GLY A 304 2.02 -29.31 -9.02
CA GLY A 304 1.06 -28.61 -9.89
C GLY A 304 0.57 -27.29 -9.31
N LYS A 305 -0.12 -26.52 -10.16
CA LYS A 305 -0.70 -25.25 -9.73
C LYS A 305 -1.83 -25.45 -8.74
N ILE A 306 -1.84 -24.62 -7.71
CA ILE A 306 -2.94 -24.48 -6.76
C ILE A 306 -3.55 -23.11 -7.02
N LYS A 307 -4.86 -23.00 -7.11
CA LYS A 307 -5.54 -21.75 -7.44
C LYS A 307 -6.87 -21.65 -6.68
N SER A 308 -7.17 -20.47 -6.18
CA SER A 308 -8.48 -20.19 -5.56
C SER A 308 -9.60 -20.13 -6.59
N SER A 309 -10.83 -20.13 -6.13
CA SER A 309 -11.97 -19.60 -6.88
C SER A 309 -11.81 -18.10 -7.12
N GLU A 310 -12.56 -17.56 -8.08
CA GLU A 310 -12.69 -16.10 -8.21
C GLU A 310 -13.59 -15.58 -7.09
N VAL A 311 -13.07 -14.61 -6.33
CA VAL A 311 -13.79 -13.92 -5.26
C VAL A 311 -14.07 -12.51 -5.74
N ALA A 312 -15.33 -12.06 -5.71
CA ALA A 312 -15.70 -10.69 -6.03
C ALA A 312 -15.07 -9.74 -5.02
N ILE A 313 -14.59 -8.58 -5.49
CA ILE A 313 -14.01 -7.55 -4.63
C ILE A 313 -15.16 -6.65 -4.16
N ASP A 314 -15.68 -6.92 -2.96
CA ASP A 314 -16.81 -6.24 -2.31
C ASP A 314 -16.45 -5.61 -0.97
N ASP A 315 -15.23 -5.83 -0.48
CA ASP A 315 -14.69 -5.26 0.76
C ASP A 315 -13.19 -4.93 0.58
N THR A 316 -12.67 -4.13 1.49
CA THR A 316 -11.23 -3.79 1.57
C THR A 316 -10.39 -4.89 2.20
N TYR A 317 -11.01 -5.91 2.81
CA TYR A 317 -10.37 -7.11 3.30
C TYR A 317 -11.01 -8.35 2.68
N LEU A 318 -10.20 -9.18 2.04
CA LEU A 318 -10.65 -10.40 1.38
C LEU A 318 -9.90 -11.62 1.90
N GLU A 319 -10.65 -12.67 2.24
CA GLU A 319 -10.13 -14.01 2.43
C GLU A 319 -10.28 -14.80 1.13
N VAL A 320 -9.14 -15.14 0.52
CA VAL A 320 -9.11 -15.81 -0.79
C VAL A 320 -8.39 -17.15 -0.65
N GLU A 321 -9.16 -18.21 -0.41
CA GLU A 321 -8.62 -19.53 -0.11
C GLU A 321 -8.13 -20.26 -1.35
N ALA A 322 -6.85 -20.67 -1.34
CA ALA A 322 -6.28 -21.60 -2.30
C ALA A 322 -6.94 -22.99 -2.14
N VAL A 323 -7.19 -23.67 -3.25
CA VAL A 323 -7.89 -24.96 -3.25
C VAL A 323 -7.10 -25.98 -4.06
N LEU A 324 -6.86 -27.16 -3.48
CA LEU A 324 -6.30 -28.30 -4.19
C LEU A 324 -7.30 -28.80 -5.25
N SER A 325 -6.80 -29.13 -6.44
CA SER A 325 -7.56 -29.86 -7.44
C SER A 325 -7.93 -31.26 -6.93
N ASP A 326 -8.97 -31.88 -7.48
CA ASP A 326 -9.38 -33.23 -7.09
C ASP A 326 -8.24 -34.23 -7.18
N LYS A 327 -7.40 -34.13 -8.23
CA LYS A 327 -6.22 -34.98 -8.40
C LYS A 327 -5.18 -34.80 -7.28
N GLN A 328 -4.99 -33.57 -6.80
CA GLN A 328 -4.07 -33.28 -5.68
C GLN A 328 -4.68 -33.78 -4.36
N LYS A 329 -5.99 -33.54 -4.15
CA LYS A 329 -6.73 -34.07 -3.00
C LYS A 329 -6.67 -35.61 -2.93
N ASP A 330 -6.82 -36.29 -4.06
CA ASP A 330 -6.70 -37.75 -4.13
C ASP A 330 -5.31 -38.25 -3.70
N LYS A 331 -4.23 -37.53 -4.04
CA LYS A 331 -2.87 -37.90 -3.61
C LYS A 331 -2.67 -37.72 -2.11
N VAL A 332 -3.12 -36.61 -1.54
CA VAL A 332 -3.12 -36.39 -0.09
C VAL A 332 -3.94 -37.47 0.61
N ALA A 333 -5.16 -37.70 0.15
CA ALA A 333 -6.04 -38.74 0.68
C ALA A 333 -5.41 -40.13 0.62
N GLN A 334 -4.68 -40.46 -0.44
CA GLN A 334 -3.95 -41.72 -0.56
C GLN A 334 -2.88 -41.86 0.51
N SER A 335 -2.12 -40.81 0.79
CA SER A 335 -1.09 -40.80 1.84
C SER A 335 -1.71 -40.96 3.23
N LEU A 336 -2.82 -40.24 3.51
CA LEU A 336 -3.53 -40.38 4.78
C LEU A 336 -4.10 -41.80 4.98
N LYS A 337 -4.70 -42.40 3.94
CA LYS A 337 -5.16 -43.80 3.98
C LYS A 337 -4.03 -44.78 4.29
N GLN A 338 -2.91 -44.59 3.62
CA GLN A 338 -1.73 -45.45 3.83
C GLN A 338 -1.19 -45.29 5.24
N HIS A 339 -1.09 -44.03 5.73
CA HIS A 339 -0.67 -43.73 7.10
C HIS A 339 -1.57 -44.44 8.13
N LEU A 340 -2.91 -44.23 8.08
CA LEU A 340 -3.83 -44.86 9.04
C LEU A 340 -3.73 -46.39 9.04
N THR A 341 -3.55 -46.99 7.86
CA THR A 341 -3.37 -48.44 7.70
C THR A 341 -2.05 -48.91 8.31
N ASN A 342 -0.98 -48.20 8.02
CA ASN A 342 0.35 -48.53 8.52
C ASN A 342 0.45 -48.31 10.04
N TYR A 343 -0.11 -47.23 10.56
CA TYR A 343 -0.16 -46.92 11.97
C TYR A 343 -0.87 -48.02 12.76
N SER A 344 -2.06 -48.44 12.32
CA SER A 344 -2.77 -49.54 12.92
C SER A 344 -1.95 -50.83 12.92
N ASN A 345 -1.31 -51.17 11.79
CA ASN A 345 -0.48 -52.37 11.67
C ASN A 345 0.78 -52.31 12.57
N ALA A 346 1.40 -51.16 12.63
CA ALA A 346 2.56 -50.92 13.47
C ALA A 346 2.21 -51.18 14.94
N LEU A 347 1.11 -50.57 15.45
CA LEU A 347 0.66 -50.78 16.80
C LEU A 347 0.28 -52.22 17.10
N ILE A 348 -0.41 -52.93 16.23
CA ILE A 348 -0.83 -54.33 16.37
C ILE A 348 0.37 -55.25 16.44
N ASN A 349 1.36 -55.05 15.56
CA ASN A 349 2.55 -55.88 15.45
C ASN A 349 3.67 -55.47 16.42
N ARG A 350 3.57 -54.24 17.00
CA ARG A 350 4.64 -53.62 17.81
C ARG A 350 5.96 -53.51 16.99
N GLU A 351 5.85 -53.14 15.71
CA GLU A 351 6.95 -52.99 14.78
C GLU A 351 6.84 -51.64 14.08
N ILE A 352 7.77 -50.72 14.35
CA ILE A 352 7.77 -49.38 13.79
C ILE A 352 8.03 -49.35 12.29
N ASP A 353 8.72 -50.37 11.76
CA ASP A 353 9.03 -50.49 10.35
C ASP A 353 7.79 -50.43 9.42
N PHE A 354 6.60 -50.76 9.94
CA PHE A 354 5.36 -50.56 9.20
C PHE A 354 5.07 -49.08 8.89
N LEU A 355 5.60 -48.14 9.67
CA LEU A 355 5.43 -46.70 9.44
C LEU A 355 6.49 -46.17 8.48
N GLU A 356 7.74 -46.71 8.52
CA GLU A 356 8.85 -46.25 7.70
C GLU A 356 8.67 -46.55 6.22
N ASP A 357 7.75 -47.44 5.86
CA ASP A 357 7.50 -47.83 4.47
C ASP A 357 6.66 -46.76 3.74
N ASN A 358 7.25 -45.57 3.56
CA ASN A 358 6.88 -44.56 2.57
C ASN A 358 5.62 -43.70 2.82
N SER A 359 5.04 -43.67 3.98
CA SER A 359 3.86 -42.82 4.23
C SER A 359 3.97 -41.93 5.46
N THR A 360 4.98 -42.21 6.28
CA THR A 360 5.14 -41.54 7.57
C THR A 360 6.62 -41.40 7.86
N VAL A 361 7.03 -40.22 8.27
CA VAL A 361 8.30 -40.06 8.99
C VAL A 361 7.94 -40.25 10.47
N ALA A 362 8.45 -41.34 11.05
CA ALA A 362 8.20 -41.62 12.45
C ALA A 362 8.76 -40.47 13.30
N SER A 363 7.90 -39.78 14.05
CA SER A 363 8.29 -38.75 15.00
C SER A 363 8.74 -39.37 16.32
N ASP A 364 9.46 -38.63 17.13
CA ASP A 364 9.86 -39.04 18.48
C ASP A 364 8.64 -39.42 19.32
N TYR A 365 7.50 -38.73 19.13
CA TYR A 365 6.22 -39.09 19.76
C TYR A 365 5.74 -40.49 19.37
N THR A 366 5.90 -40.89 18.11
CA THR A 366 5.54 -42.22 17.62
C THR A 366 6.43 -43.28 18.25
N TYR A 367 7.75 -43.03 18.33
CA TYR A 367 8.67 -43.91 19.03
C TYR A 367 8.35 -44.05 20.50
N ALA A 368 8.10 -42.94 21.21
CA ALA A 368 7.71 -42.96 22.61
C ALA A 368 6.39 -43.74 22.86
N SER A 369 5.41 -43.62 21.97
CA SER A 369 4.17 -44.38 22.05
C SER A 369 4.42 -45.88 21.89
N PHE A 370 5.30 -46.29 20.97
CA PHE A 370 5.70 -47.67 20.79
C PHE A 370 6.45 -48.23 22.00
N GLU A 371 7.41 -47.49 22.53
CA GLU A 371 8.18 -47.87 23.71
C GLU A 371 7.29 -48.04 24.93
N ASN A 372 6.30 -47.16 25.13
CA ASN A 372 5.32 -47.30 26.16
C ASN A 372 4.49 -48.61 26.03
N LEU A 373 4.03 -48.94 24.81
CA LEU A 373 3.34 -50.22 24.57
C LEU A 373 4.20 -51.42 24.93
N ILE A 374 5.48 -51.38 24.64
CA ILE A 374 6.45 -52.47 24.96
C ILE A 374 6.71 -52.45 26.46
N ALA A 375 7.04 -51.33 27.08
CA ALA A 375 7.41 -51.19 28.48
C ALA A 375 6.26 -51.62 29.43
N TYR A 376 5.02 -51.28 29.08
CA TYR A 376 3.84 -51.74 29.85
C TYR A 376 3.30 -53.08 29.43
N SER A 377 4.01 -53.79 28.53
CA SER A 377 3.62 -55.10 28.03
C SER A 377 2.19 -55.14 27.48
N THR A 378 1.75 -54.06 26.84
CA THR A 378 0.38 -53.89 26.38
C THR A 378 0.24 -54.30 24.93
N ASN A 379 -0.71 -55.15 24.64
CA ASN A 379 -1.13 -55.48 23.28
C ASN A 379 -2.24 -54.52 22.80
N TYR A 380 -1.94 -53.69 21.83
CA TYR A 380 -2.95 -52.88 21.17
C TYR A 380 -3.70 -53.68 20.10
N ALA A 381 -4.99 -53.52 20.05
CA ALA A 381 -5.82 -54.05 18.97
C ALA A 381 -6.78 -52.97 18.47
N GLY A 382 -6.71 -52.61 17.22
CA GLY A 382 -7.59 -51.59 16.68
C GLY A 382 -7.61 -51.53 15.15
N TYR A 383 -8.70 -51.00 14.63
CA TYR A 383 -8.83 -50.69 13.22
C TYR A 383 -9.80 -49.52 13.00
N VAL A 384 -9.60 -48.79 11.90
CA VAL A 384 -10.44 -47.64 11.51
C VAL A 384 -11.80 -48.13 11.03
N THR A 385 -12.88 -47.51 11.52
CA THR A 385 -14.26 -47.78 11.15
C THR A 385 -14.93 -46.66 10.36
N ASP A 386 -14.38 -45.43 10.39
CA ASP A 386 -14.80 -44.27 9.58
C ASP A 386 -13.63 -43.27 9.54
N ALA A 387 -13.42 -42.64 8.42
CA ALA A 387 -12.42 -41.56 8.31
C ALA A 387 -12.91 -40.51 7.29
N LYS A 388 -12.90 -39.27 7.70
CA LYS A 388 -13.35 -38.12 6.90
C LYS A 388 -12.32 -37.01 6.92
N VAL A 389 -12.07 -36.41 5.75
CA VAL A 389 -11.16 -35.28 5.58
C VAL A 389 -11.94 -33.99 5.71
N ASP A 390 -11.42 -33.07 6.49
CA ASP A 390 -11.86 -31.70 6.63
C ASP A 390 -11.00 -30.78 5.75
N TRP A 391 -11.44 -30.55 4.51
CA TRP A 391 -10.69 -29.72 3.57
C TRP A 391 -10.77 -28.22 3.89
N ASP A 392 -11.65 -27.78 4.78
CA ASP A 392 -11.75 -26.38 5.19
C ASP A 392 -10.60 -25.99 6.14
N THR A 393 -9.89 -26.98 6.68
CA THR A 393 -8.68 -26.78 7.50
C THR A 393 -7.38 -26.77 6.64
N PHE A 394 -7.52 -26.88 5.31
CA PHE A 394 -6.36 -26.95 4.43
C PHE A 394 -5.49 -25.69 4.56
N TYR A 395 -4.21 -25.93 4.82
CA TYR A 395 -3.17 -24.91 4.85
C TYR A 395 -1.95 -25.43 4.10
N ILE A 396 -1.21 -24.57 3.41
CA ILE A 396 -0.01 -24.96 2.68
C ILE A 396 1.09 -23.92 2.81
N ASP A 397 2.31 -24.42 3.02
CA ASP A 397 3.50 -23.61 3.18
C ASP A 397 4.69 -24.18 2.38
N GLU A 398 5.65 -23.32 2.08
CA GLU A 398 6.94 -23.68 1.50
C GLU A 398 8.04 -22.96 2.25
N THR A 399 8.82 -23.71 3.01
CA THR A 399 10.00 -23.20 3.73
C THR A 399 11.23 -23.95 3.25
N ASP A 400 12.28 -23.22 2.82
CA ASP A 400 13.57 -23.75 2.35
C ASP A 400 13.47 -24.82 1.26
N GLY A 401 12.50 -24.68 0.35
CA GLY A 401 12.25 -25.65 -0.73
C GLY A 401 11.50 -26.90 -0.29
N LYS A 402 11.08 -26.97 0.97
CA LYS A 402 10.28 -28.05 1.55
C LYS A 402 8.82 -27.63 1.63
N TRP A 403 7.96 -28.31 0.89
CA TRP A 403 6.52 -28.10 0.91
C TRP A 403 5.86 -28.88 2.03
N THR A 404 5.08 -28.20 2.84
CA THR A 404 4.26 -28.75 3.92
C THR A 404 2.80 -28.45 3.67
N LEU A 405 1.94 -29.35 4.12
CA LEU A 405 0.50 -29.26 4.00
C LEU A 405 -0.15 -29.70 5.31
N GLU A 406 -1.11 -28.95 5.79
CA GLU A 406 -1.93 -29.33 6.92
C GLU A 406 -3.36 -29.61 6.47
N VAL A 407 -4.00 -30.62 7.08
CA VAL A 407 -5.40 -30.98 6.80
C VAL A 407 -6.00 -31.76 7.96
N GLY A 408 -7.20 -31.42 8.34
CA GLY A 408 -7.94 -32.09 9.40
C GLY A 408 -8.49 -33.45 8.98
N LEU A 409 -8.49 -34.39 9.91
CA LEU A 409 -9.07 -35.71 9.75
C LEU A 409 -9.95 -36.05 10.96
N ILE A 410 -11.17 -36.52 10.69
CA ILE A 410 -12.06 -37.05 11.71
C ILE A 410 -12.09 -38.55 11.57
N GLU A 411 -11.68 -39.23 12.61
CA GLU A 411 -11.48 -40.67 12.63
C GLU A 411 -12.39 -41.35 13.65
N LYS A 412 -12.89 -42.52 13.32
CA LYS A 412 -13.50 -43.45 14.28
C LYS A 412 -12.77 -44.76 14.21
N TRP A 413 -12.43 -45.24 15.38
CA TRP A 413 -11.71 -46.48 15.59
C TRP A 413 -12.55 -47.47 16.43
N LYS A 414 -12.32 -48.74 16.23
CA LYS A 414 -12.62 -49.76 17.22
C LYS A 414 -11.31 -50.27 17.75
N GLU A 415 -11.03 -50.01 19.02
CA GLU A 415 -9.74 -50.28 19.62
C GLU A 415 -9.84 -50.61 21.11
N ASN A 416 -8.84 -51.27 21.63
CA ASN A 416 -8.60 -51.49 23.03
C ASN A 416 -7.20 -52.10 23.27
N ASP A 417 -6.76 -52.06 24.50
CA ASP A 417 -5.50 -52.63 24.93
C ASP A 417 -5.74 -53.85 25.85
N ALA A 418 -4.80 -54.76 25.86
CA ALA A 418 -4.77 -55.89 26.80
C ALA A 418 -3.35 -56.13 27.29
N TYR A 419 -3.23 -56.45 28.55
CA TYR A 419 -1.91 -56.77 29.14
C TYR A 419 -1.27 -58.01 28.51
N ASP A 420 -2.06 -59.00 28.15
CA ASP A 420 -1.58 -60.23 27.53
C ASP A 420 -2.61 -60.75 26.49
N GLY A 421 -2.10 -61.17 25.33
CA GLY A 421 -2.93 -61.66 24.24
C GLY A 421 -3.77 -60.58 23.56
N LYS A 422 -4.76 -61.03 22.77
CA LYS A 422 -5.68 -60.12 22.07
C LYS A 422 -6.74 -59.54 23.02
N PRO A 423 -7.02 -58.23 23.02
CA PRO A 423 -8.13 -57.65 23.76
C PRO A 423 -9.45 -58.38 23.51
N SER A 424 -10.19 -58.67 24.60
CA SER A 424 -11.44 -59.45 24.55
C SER A 424 -12.63 -58.68 23.95
N SER A 425 -12.56 -57.36 23.95
CA SER A 425 -13.57 -56.46 23.39
C SER A 425 -12.90 -55.19 22.86
N LEU A 426 -13.45 -54.58 21.81
CA LEU A 426 -13.05 -53.30 21.30
C LEU A 426 -14.10 -52.25 21.60
N THR A 427 -13.68 -51.06 21.99
CA THR A 427 -14.51 -49.88 22.21
C THR A 427 -14.42 -48.92 21.02
N GLU A 428 -15.42 -48.09 20.85
CA GLU A 428 -15.40 -47.06 19.81
C GLU A 428 -14.72 -45.80 20.35
N SER A 429 -13.70 -45.34 19.66
CA SER A 429 -12.99 -44.08 19.93
C SER A 429 -13.16 -43.13 18.72
N ARG A 430 -13.16 -41.84 18.97
CA ARG A 430 -13.22 -40.80 17.95
C ARG A 430 -12.10 -39.81 18.18
N TYR A 431 -11.39 -39.49 17.10
CA TYR A 431 -10.31 -38.51 17.07
C TYR A 431 -10.60 -37.46 16.01
N SER A 432 -10.19 -36.23 16.30
CA SER A 432 -10.12 -35.13 15.35
C SER A 432 -8.68 -34.62 15.38
N ASN A 433 -7.93 -34.92 14.32
CA ASN A 433 -6.52 -34.63 14.25
C ASN A 433 -6.19 -33.77 13.03
N LEU A 434 -5.38 -32.73 13.23
CA LEU A 434 -4.75 -31.97 12.16
C LEU A 434 -3.45 -32.66 11.77
N TYR A 435 -3.37 -33.14 10.55
CA TYR A 435 -2.21 -33.87 10.02
C TYR A 435 -1.31 -32.93 9.24
N THR A 436 -0.04 -32.93 9.56
CA THR A 436 1.02 -32.24 8.78
C THR A 436 1.68 -33.24 7.85
N LEU A 437 1.70 -32.92 6.56
CA LEU A 437 2.32 -33.74 5.53
C LEU A 437 3.42 -32.97 4.82
N THR A 438 4.49 -33.67 4.41
CA THR A 438 5.56 -33.11 3.59
C THR A 438 5.61 -33.75 2.21
N TYR A 439 5.93 -32.95 1.18
CA TYR A 439 6.07 -33.42 -0.19
C TYR A 439 7.47 -34.00 -0.44
N ASP A 440 7.57 -35.20 -1.00
CA ASP A 440 8.83 -35.93 -1.19
C ASP A 440 9.58 -35.60 -2.50
N GLY A 441 9.06 -34.67 -3.29
CA GLY A 441 9.59 -34.33 -4.62
C GLY A 441 9.31 -35.38 -5.71
N LYS A 442 8.62 -36.51 -5.41
CA LYS A 442 8.30 -37.63 -6.32
C LYS A 442 6.80 -37.88 -6.47
N GLU A 443 6.02 -36.82 -6.37
CA GLU A 443 4.54 -36.87 -6.45
C GLU A 443 3.83 -37.50 -5.23
N LYS A 444 4.49 -37.63 -4.08
CA LYS A 444 3.93 -38.26 -2.89
C LYS A 444 4.04 -37.32 -1.68
N TRP A 445 3.03 -37.41 -0.80
CA TRP A 445 2.98 -36.78 0.49
C TRP A 445 3.30 -37.78 1.59
N ASN A 446 4.09 -37.39 2.58
CA ASN A 446 4.38 -38.19 3.76
C ASN A 446 3.84 -37.49 5.00
N VAL A 447 3.09 -38.20 5.83
CA VAL A 447 2.68 -37.70 7.13
C VAL A 447 3.90 -37.59 8.04
N VAL A 448 4.09 -36.42 8.65
CA VAL A 448 5.24 -36.16 9.54
C VAL A 448 4.80 -35.86 10.97
N ASN A 449 3.57 -35.36 11.14
CA ASN A 449 3.02 -35.03 12.46
C ASN A 449 1.49 -35.07 12.44
N TRP A 450 0.88 -35.15 13.61
CA TRP A 450 -0.54 -34.90 13.82
C TRP A 450 -0.79 -34.41 15.24
N THR A 451 -1.72 -33.49 15.40
CA THR A 451 -2.15 -32.93 16.70
C THR A 451 -3.67 -32.95 16.76
N SER A 452 -4.24 -33.03 17.97
CA SER A 452 -5.68 -32.90 18.11
C SER A 452 -6.12 -31.48 17.75
N TYR A 453 -7.28 -31.33 17.08
CA TYR A 453 -7.91 -30.04 16.84
C TYR A 453 -9.38 -30.06 17.25
N GLU A 454 -9.89 -28.90 17.63
CA GLU A 454 -11.26 -28.69 18.04
C GLU A 454 -12.09 -28.13 16.87
N ASP A 455 -13.39 -28.27 16.94
CA ASP A 455 -14.36 -27.68 16.00
C ASP A 455 -14.18 -28.04 14.50
N PRO A 456 -14.22 -29.34 14.13
CA PRO A 456 -14.20 -29.74 12.74
C PRO A 456 -15.37 -29.13 11.96
N SER A 457 -15.12 -28.71 10.72
CA SER A 457 -16.12 -28.10 9.85
C SER A 457 -17.29 -29.07 9.56
N SER A 458 -18.39 -28.52 9.08
CA SER A 458 -19.52 -29.35 8.63
C SER A 458 -19.32 -29.93 7.22
N ASN A 459 -18.30 -29.48 6.47
CA ASN A 459 -18.03 -29.84 5.07
C ASN A 459 -16.99 -30.96 4.93
N VAL A 460 -17.04 -31.95 5.80
CA VAL A 460 -16.13 -33.10 5.77
C VAL A 460 -16.50 -34.08 4.67
N LYS A 461 -15.49 -34.67 4.02
CA LYS A 461 -15.64 -35.67 2.96
C LYS A 461 -15.07 -37.01 3.36
N ASP A 462 -15.75 -38.10 2.97
CA ASP A 462 -15.27 -39.46 3.17
C ASP A 462 -13.86 -39.63 2.61
N LEU A 463 -12.92 -40.10 3.41
CA LEU A 463 -11.55 -40.39 2.98
C LEU A 463 -11.50 -41.51 1.93
N GLY A 464 -12.51 -42.38 1.88
CA GLY A 464 -12.61 -43.48 0.93
C GLY A 464 -11.72 -44.67 1.28
N MET A 465 -11.64 -45.05 2.55
CA MET A 465 -10.91 -46.24 3.02
C MET A 465 -11.72 -47.53 2.72
N ASP A 466 -11.01 -48.63 2.45
CA ASP A 466 -11.61 -49.95 2.40
C ASP A 466 -11.78 -50.52 3.82
N LEU A 467 -12.82 -50.01 4.50
CA LEU A 467 -13.12 -50.37 5.89
C LEU A 467 -13.41 -51.87 6.07
N LYS A 468 -13.88 -52.55 5.02
CA LYS A 468 -14.13 -54.01 5.05
C LYS A 468 -12.82 -54.78 5.04
N LYS A 469 -11.86 -54.30 4.23
CA LYS A 469 -10.52 -54.87 4.19
C LYS A 469 -9.80 -54.62 5.51
N GLN A 470 -9.85 -53.41 6.07
CA GLN A 470 -9.28 -53.06 7.39
C GLN A 470 -9.75 -54.04 8.47
N LYS A 471 -11.06 -54.21 8.61
CA LYS A 471 -11.66 -55.16 9.56
C LYS A 471 -11.20 -56.62 9.32
N LYS A 472 -11.17 -57.06 8.06
CA LYS A 472 -10.77 -58.42 7.70
C LYS A 472 -9.29 -58.66 8.02
N ASP A 473 -8.42 -57.71 7.70
CA ASP A 473 -6.98 -57.80 7.98
C ASP A 473 -6.74 -57.85 9.49
N PHE A 474 -7.45 -57.01 10.27
CA PHE A 474 -7.43 -57.07 11.74
C PHE A 474 -7.88 -58.42 12.28
N GLU A 475 -9.00 -58.96 11.81
CA GLU A 475 -9.53 -60.28 12.25
C GLU A 475 -8.58 -61.41 11.93
N ALA A 476 -7.80 -61.30 10.83
CA ALA A 476 -6.81 -62.31 10.41
C ALA A 476 -5.46 -62.15 11.10
N SER A 477 -5.23 -61.07 11.85
CA SER A 477 -3.93 -60.82 12.47
C SER A 477 -3.62 -61.84 13.57
N THR A 478 -2.42 -62.36 13.53
CA THR A 478 -1.83 -63.33 14.53
C THR A 478 -0.76 -62.66 15.36
N ALA A 479 -0.65 -61.32 15.31
CA ALA A 479 0.48 -60.59 15.89
C ALA A 479 0.41 -60.40 17.41
N PHE A 480 -0.70 -60.79 18.05
CA PHE A 480 -0.89 -60.66 19.52
C PHE A 480 -0.05 -61.65 20.24
N LYS A 481 1.19 -61.25 20.58
CA LYS A 481 2.19 -62.07 21.26
C LYS A 481 1.95 -62.07 22.77
N ALA A 482 2.32 -63.18 23.43
CA ALA A 482 2.45 -63.21 24.88
C ALA A 482 3.64 -62.33 25.32
N ASN A 483 3.56 -61.73 26.52
CA ASN A 483 4.66 -60.87 27.03
C ASN A 483 6.02 -61.62 27.09
N SER A 484 6.01 -62.92 27.31
CA SER A 484 7.21 -63.78 27.34
C SER A 484 7.90 -63.92 25.99
N ASP A 485 7.23 -63.54 24.89
CA ASP A 485 7.70 -63.73 23.51
C ASP A 485 8.18 -62.42 22.89
N LEU A 486 8.20 -61.33 23.67
CA LEU A 486 8.73 -60.06 23.21
C LEU A 486 10.25 -60.04 23.33
N GLU A 487 10.97 -59.94 22.22
CA GLU A 487 12.36 -59.53 22.28
C GLU A 487 12.44 -58.09 22.81
N GLU A 488 13.43 -57.86 23.72
CA GLU A 488 13.71 -56.47 24.13
C GLU A 488 13.94 -55.63 22.84
N ALA A 489 13.21 -54.53 22.74
CA ALA A 489 13.43 -53.62 21.61
C ALA A 489 14.90 -53.23 21.53
N PRO A 490 15.50 -53.14 20.34
CA PRO A 490 16.84 -52.60 20.19
C PRO A 490 16.84 -51.14 20.62
N SER A 491 17.06 -50.89 21.91
CA SER A 491 17.20 -49.52 22.42
C SER A 491 18.57 -48.98 22.00
N ASN A 492 18.60 -48.11 21.04
CA ASN A 492 19.79 -47.27 20.82
C ASN A 492 19.90 -46.15 21.88
N GLN A 493 18.86 -45.98 22.71
CA GLN A 493 18.83 -45.14 23.90
C GLN A 493 18.27 -45.97 25.06
N SER A 494 18.82 -45.81 26.26
CA SER A 494 18.26 -46.46 27.43
C SER A 494 16.89 -45.82 27.73
N THR A 495 15.93 -46.63 28.25
CA THR A 495 14.60 -46.12 28.71
C THR A 495 14.78 -44.92 29.64
N ASP A 496 15.85 -44.95 30.45
CA ASP A 496 16.21 -43.86 31.36
C ASP A 496 16.58 -42.54 30.62
N GLU A 497 17.15 -42.58 29.43
CA GLU A 497 17.53 -41.38 28.64
C GLU A 497 16.30 -40.72 28.01
N LEU A 498 15.34 -41.49 27.50
CA LEU A 498 14.07 -40.99 26.93
C LEU A 498 13.16 -40.41 28.02
N ASP A 499 13.11 -41.03 29.19
CA ASP A 499 12.40 -40.52 30.36
C ASP A 499 12.99 -39.16 30.81
N VAL A 500 14.32 -39.01 30.74
CA VAL A 500 15.03 -37.78 31.06
C VAL A 500 14.76 -36.69 30.03
N GLU A 501 14.74 -37.01 28.75
CA GLU A 501 14.40 -36.08 27.67
C GLU A 501 12.98 -35.55 27.82
N SER A 502 12.00 -36.44 27.95
CA SER A 502 10.59 -36.09 28.15
C SER A 502 10.40 -35.27 29.45
N PHE A 503 11.15 -35.60 30.51
CA PHE A 503 11.14 -34.82 31.74
C PHE A 503 11.64 -33.38 31.53
N VAL A 504 12.76 -33.17 30.79
CA VAL A 504 13.30 -31.83 30.53
C VAL A 504 12.35 -31.00 29.68
N GLN A 505 11.72 -31.58 28.65
CA GLN A 505 10.69 -30.91 27.86
C GLN A 505 9.52 -30.46 28.71
N THR A 506 9.02 -31.34 29.58
CA THR A 506 7.94 -31.02 30.53
C THR A 506 8.37 -29.95 31.52
N TYR A 507 9.60 -30.04 32.05
CA TYR A 507 10.13 -29.08 33.01
C TYR A 507 10.20 -27.68 32.43
N VAL A 508 10.75 -27.50 31.19
CA VAL A 508 10.86 -26.19 30.53
C VAL A 508 9.49 -25.58 30.30
N SER A 509 8.51 -26.35 29.82
CA SER A 509 7.15 -25.89 29.61
C SER A 509 6.50 -25.43 30.93
N THR A 510 6.63 -26.25 32.02
CA THR A 510 6.10 -25.93 33.34
C THR A 510 6.81 -24.72 33.96
N TYR A 511 8.10 -24.56 33.68
CA TYR A 511 8.88 -23.40 34.14
C TYR A 511 8.41 -22.09 33.52
N VAL A 512 8.14 -22.10 32.23
CA VAL A 512 7.54 -20.93 31.52
C VAL A 512 6.12 -20.66 32.07
N GLU A 513 5.32 -21.68 32.31
CA GLU A 513 4.02 -21.51 32.94
C GLU A 513 4.15 -20.83 34.33
N ALA A 514 5.10 -21.28 35.17
CA ALA A 514 5.39 -20.68 36.46
C ALA A 514 5.82 -19.20 36.35
N ILE A 515 6.61 -18.82 35.34
CA ILE A 515 6.97 -17.43 35.04
C ILE A 515 5.70 -16.63 34.71
N ASN A 516 4.86 -17.13 33.82
CA ASN A 516 3.68 -16.42 33.33
C ASN A 516 2.63 -16.17 34.42
N TYR A 517 2.51 -17.08 35.39
CA TYR A 517 1.63 -16.93 36.57
C TYR A 517 2.31 -16.25 37.75
N GLY A 518 3.64 -16.08 37.72
CA GLY A 518 4.40 -15.57 38.87
C GLY A 518 4.34 -16.49 40.09
N ASP A 519 4.21 -17.80 39.87
CA ASP A 519 3.98 -18.80 40.95
C ASP A 519 4.98 -19.95 40.88
N PHE A 520 6.00 -19.89 41.71
CA PHE A 520 7.01 -20.94 41.81
C PHE A 520 6.42 -22.32 42.18
N SER A 521 5.26 -22.41 42.87
CA SER A 521 4.66 -23.69 43.27
C SER A 521 4.34 -24.60 42.06
N ILE A 522 4.09 -24.03 40.88
CA ILE A 522 3.80 -24.73 39.62
C ILE A 522 4.96 -25.66 39.23
N VAL A 523 6.21 -25.17 39.28
CA VAL A 523 7.40 -25.93 38.86
C VAL A 523 8.17 -26.58 40.03
N SER A 524 7.92 -26.14 41.24
CA SER A 524 8.70 -26.52 42.43
C SER A 524 8.75 -28.03 42.69
N GLY A 525 7.69 -28.76 42.31
CA GLY A 525 7.62 -30.22 42.46
C GLY A 525 8.53 -31.00 41.52
N GLN A 526 8.98 -30.38 40.42
CA GLN A 526 9.89 -30.98 39.47
C GLN A 526 11.37 -30.73 39.81
N ILE A 527 11.69 -29.82 40.71
CA ILE A 527 13.06 -29.52 41.12
C ILE A 527 13.42 -30.39 42.33
N ASP A 528 14.62 -30.99 42.29
CA ASP A 528 15.14 -31.82 43.41
C ASP A 528 15.11 -31.02 44.71
N PRO A 529 14.43 -31.53 45.74
CA PRO A 529 14.37 -30.87 47.06
C PRO A 529 15.76 -30.62 47.69
N SER A 530 16.76 -31.42 47.35
CA SER A 530 18.13 -31.24 47.82
C SER A 530 18.89 -30.12 47.13
N SER A 531 18.44 -29.70 45.96
CA SER A 531 19.01 -28.61 45.16
C SER A 531 18.52 -27.23 45.62
N THR A 532 18.68 -26.93 46.93
CA THR A 532 18.11 -25.72 47.55
C THR A 532 18.55 -24.42 46.89
N GLY A 533 19.82 -24.31 46.51
CA GLY A 533 20.35 -23.13 45.81
C GLY A 533 19.66 -22.88 44.45
N TYR A 534 19.42 -23.93 43.70
CA TYR A 534 18.73 -23.82 42.41
C TYR A 534 17.23 -23.48 42.56
N ARG A 535 16.60 -24.06 43.58
CA ARG A 535 15.20 -23.71 43.93
C ARG A 535 15.06 -22.24 44.27
N ASP A 536 15.98 -21.67 45.06
CA ASP A 536 16.00 -20.26 45.43
C ASP A 536 16.25 -19.37 44.17
N GLU A 537 17.13 -19.81 43.27
CA GLU A 537 17.43 -19.12 42.01
C GLU A 537 16.21 -19.07 41.09
N VAL A 538 15.54 -20.21 40.88
CA VAL A 538 14.32 -20.31 40.06
C VAL A 538 13.20 -19.48 40.64
N SER A 539 12.94 -19.58 41.96
CA SER A 539 11.92 -18.76 42.62
C SER A 539 12.18 -17.26 42.46
N SER A 540 13.42 -16.83 42.72
CA SER A 540 13.82 -15.42 42.58
C SER A 540 13.74 -14.92 41.13
N TYR A 541 13.97 -15.80 40.17
CA TYR A 541 13.85 -15.46 38.74
C TYR A 541 12.39 -15.22 38.33
N ILE A 542 11.50 -16.12 38.75
CA ILE A 542 10.05 -16.02 38.53
C ILE A 542 9.51 -14.72 39.16
N ASP A 543 9.84 -14.45 40.41
CA ASP A 543 9.43 -13.22 41.11
C ASP A 543 9.89 -11.97 40.36
N ARG A 544 11.14 -11.95 39.91
CA ARG A 544 11.73 -10.81 39.19
C ARG A 544 11.07 -10.56 37.84
N LEU A 545 10.70 -11.59 37.08
CA LEU A 545 10.02 -11.42 35.79
C LEU A 545 8.56 -10.97 36.00
N ASN A 546 7.89 -11.53 37.01
CA ASN A 546 6.54 -11.12 37.39
C ASN A 546 6.49 -9.66 37.85
N GLU A 547 7.44 -9.20 38.69
CA GLU A 547 7.56 -7.79 39.10
C GLU A 547 7.76 -6.85 37.89
N LYS A 548 8.41 -7.32 36.83
CA LYS A 548 8.62 -6.56 35.60
C LYS A 548 7.44 -6.65 34.63
N GLY A 549 6.44 -7.48 34.92
CA GLY A 549 5.30 -7.75 34.04
C GLY A 549 5.73 -8.40 32.71
N MET A 550 6.73 -9.29 32.77
CA MET A 550 7.22 -10.04 31.62
C MET A 550 6.59 -11.43 31.58
N THR A 551 6.24 -11.89 30.39
CA THR A 551 5.79 -13.26 30.13
C THR A 551 6.59 -13.88 29.01
N GLU A 552 6.58 -15.20 28.93
CA GLU A 552 7.36 -15.97 27.94
C GLU A 552 6.47 -17.03 27.29
N GLU A 553 6.81 -17.37 26.04
CA GLU A 553 6.22 -18.48 25.29
C GLU A 553 7.35 -19.32 24.71
N VAL A 554 7.27 -20.65 24.88
CA VAL A 554 8.22 -21.57 24.23
C VAL A 554 7.79 -21.77 22.80
N LEU A 555 8.61 -21.35 21.83
CA LEU A 555 8.38 -21.55 20.40
C LEU A 555 8.91 -22.91 19.93
N SER A 556 10.11 -23.28 20.40
CA SER A 556 10.69 -24.60 20.14
C SER A 556 11.60 -25.04 21.29
N LEU A 557 11.68 -26.34 21.48
CA LEU A 557 12.61 -26.98 22.40
C LEU A 557 13.12 -28.27 21.78
N ASP A 558 14.42 -28.31 21.53
CA ASP A 558 15.10 -29.46 20.95
C ASP A 558 16.19 -29.96 21.91
N VAL A 559 16.08 -31.25 22.33
CA VAL A 559 17.08 -31.90 23.18
C VAL A 559 18.19 -32.48 22.31
N GLN A 560 19.35 -31.85 22.36
CA GLN A 560 20.51 -32.19 21.53
C GLN A 560 21.27 -33.42 22.03
N SER A 561 21.30 -33.65 23.34
CA SER A 561 21.95 -34.84 23.90
C SER A 561 21.55 -35.08 25.37
N VAL A 562 21.40 -36.34 25.73
CA VAL A 562 21.29 -36.83 27.09
C VAL A 562 22.54 -37.69 27.38
N LYS A 563 23.25 -37.42 28.46
CA LYS A 563 24.49 -38.14 28.82
C LYS A 563 24.48 -38.46 30.31
N ALA A 564 24.63 -39.72 30.65
CA ALA A 564 24.77 -40.14 32.05
C ALA A 564 25.94 -39.43 32.74
N SER A 565 25.74 -38.92 33.93
CA SER A 565 26.72 -38.16 34.71
C SER A 565 26.51 -38.38 36.23
N GLY A 566 27.34 -39.17 36.87
CA GLY A 566 27.15 -39.52 38.28
C GLY A 566 25.91 -40.35 38.51
N ASP A 567 25.08 -39.95 39.47
CA ASP A 567 23.78 -40.56 39.77
C ASP A 567 22.61 -39.95 38.99
N GLY A 568 22.89 -39.25 37.85
CA GLY A 568 21.89 -38.59 37.03
C GLY A 568 22.39 -38.35 35.60
N TYR A 569 21.92 -37.27 34.95
CA TYR A 569 22.17 -36.98 33.57
C TYR A 569 22.55 -35.51 33.34
N MET A 570 23.37 -35.27 32.32
CA MET A 570 23.61 -33.96 31.71
C MET A 570 22.82 -33.87 30.40
N VAL A 571 21.93 -32.90 30.29
CA VAL A 571 21.05 -32.71 29.14
C VAL A 571 21.37 -31.39 28.49
N SER A 572 21.67 -31.41 27.19
CA SER A 572 21.88 -30.20 26.40
C SER A 572 20.68 -29.95 25.49
N THR A 573 20.20 -28.70 25.48
CA THR A 573 19.02 -28.28 24.71
C THR A 573 19.31 -27.06 23.83
N VAL A 574 18.49 -26.87 22.83
CA VAL A 574 18.30 -25.60 22.12
C VAL A 574 16.84 -25.18 22.29
N GLU A 575 16.63 -23.98 22.77
CA GLU A 575 15.33 -23.47 23.18
C GLU A 575 15.08 -22.13 22.52
N GLU A 576 13.89 -21.93 21.95
CA GLU A 576 13.47 -20.64 21.43
C GLU A 576 12.26 -20.13 22.21
N TYR A 577 12.30 -18.85 22.55
CA TYR A 577 11.25 -18.18 23.32
C TYR A 577 10.81 -16.88 22.65
N ASN A 578 9.53 -16.59 22.68
CA ASN A 578 9.04 -15.24 22.51
C ASN A 578 8.84 -14.59 23.89
N ILE A 579 9.52 -13.48 24.15
CA ILE A 579 9.50 -12.78 25.44
C ILE A 579 8.68 -11.50 25.29
N TYR A 580 7.60 -11.40 26.03
CA TYR A 580 6.70 -10.26 26.06
C TYR A 580 7.03 -9.33 27.23
N TYR A 581 7.20 -8.05 26.93
CA TYR A 581 7.54 -7.01 27.90
C TYR A 581 6.31 -6.20 28.31
N SER A 582 6.34 -5.63 29.52
CA SER A 582 5.24 -4.81 30.06
C SER A 582 4.91 -3.55 29.24
N ASP A 583 5.80 -3.09 28.37
CA ASP A 583 5.57 -1.96 27.46
C ASP A 583 4.87 -2.37 26.14
N GLY A 584 4.51 -3.65 25.99
CA GLY A 584 3.88 -4.21 24.80
C GLY A 584 4.86 -4.62 23.71
N SER A 585 6.17 -4.49 23.92
CA SER A 585 7.17 -5.01 22.98
C SER A 585 7.40 -6.51 23.20
N GLU A 586 7.82 -7.20 22.13
CA GLU A 586 8.20 -8.62 22.17
C GLU A 586 9.57 -8.82 21.53
N LYS A 587 10.24 -9.92 21.92
CA LYS A 587 11.52 -10.33 21.34
C LYS A 587 11.59 -11.84 21.29
N ASN A 588 11.95 -12.32 20.10
CA ASN A 588 12.35 -13.71 19.94
C ASN A 588 13.81 -13.89 20.37
N LYS A 589 14.10 -14.94 21.14
CA LYS A 589 15.43 -15.28 21.64
C LYS A 589 15.64 -16.79 21.63
N ALA A 590 16.82 -17.20 21.20
CA ALA A 590 17.24 -18.59 21.23
C ALA A 590 18.37 -18.79 22.24
N TYR A 591 18.33 -19.91 22.94
CA TYR A 591 19.31 -20.27 23.97
C TYR A 591 19.79 -21.69 23.76
N ARG A 592 21.08 -21.91 24.02
CA ARG A 592 21.63 -23.25 24.25
C ARG A 592 21.83 -23.42 25.73
N SER A 593 21.16 -24.43 26.31
CA SER A 593 21.20 -24.68 27.74
C SER A 593 21.78 -26.07 28.06
N THR A 594 22.35 -26.24 29.25
CA THR A 594 22.80 -27.53 29.77
C THR A 594 22.26 -27.69 31.15
N TYR A 595 21.47 -28.75 31.34
CA TYR A 595 20.82 -29.09 32.60
C TYR A 595 21.49 -30.28 33.28
N GLN A 596 21.58 -30.25 34.58
CA GLN A 596 21.83 -31.44 35.39
C GLN A 596 20.48 -31.97 35.88
N VAL A 597 20.20 -33.21 35.56
CA VAL A 597 18.99 -33.94 35.97
C VAL A 597 19.40 -35.03 36.95
N ASN A 598 18.73 -35.12 38.10
CA ASN A 598 19.01 -36.09 39.15
C ASN A 598 17.95 -37.20 39.13
N VAL A 599 18.37 -38.44 39.32
CA VAL A 599 17.48 -39.58 39.57
C VAL A 599 17.36 -39.75 41.09
N THR A 600 16.17 -39.55 41.62
CA THR A 600 15.88 -39.61 43.05
C THR A 600 14.95 -40.77 43.39
N SER A 601 14.73 -41.06 44.67
CA SER A 601 13.72 -42.05 45.10
C SER A 601 12.29 -41.69 44.68
N ASP A 602 12.05 -40.39 44.37
CA ASP A 602 10.73 -39.85 44.00
C ASP A 602 10.66 -39.58 42.47
N GLY A 603 11.55 -40.23 41.69
CA GLY A 603 11.62 -40.10 40.25
C GLY A 603 12.68 -39.10 39.77
N ILE A 604 12.59 -38.73 38.50
CA ILE A 604 13.48 -37.78 37.82
C ILE A 604 13.16 -36.36 38.31
N LYS A 605 14.19 -35.60 38.66
CA LYS A 605 14.08 -34.22 39.13
C LYS A 605 15.14 -33.32 38.54
N MET A 606 14.80 -32.07 38.30
CA MET A 606 15.76 -31.05 37.84
C MET A 606 16.72 -30.72 38.99
N GLY A 607 18.00 -30.94 38.75
CA GLY A 607 19.07 -30.67 39.71
C GLY A 607 19.56 -29.24 39.62
N LYS A 608 19.91 -28.80 38.43
CA LYS A 608 20.49 -27.46 38.19
C LYS A 608 20.52 -27.12 36.72
N LEU A 609 20.38 -25.81 36.36
CA LEU A 609 20.86 -25.26 35.10
C LEU A 609 22.35 -24.97 35.25
N ILE A 610 23.18 -25.67 34.48
CA ILE A 610 24.65 -25.56 34.52
C ILE A 610 25.13 -24.38 33.74
N GLU A 611 24.62 -24.21 32.50
CA GLU A 611 25.01 -23.17 31.58
C GLU A 611 23.83 -22.83 30.66
N THR A 612 23.72 -21.56 30.30
CA THR A 612 22.83 -21.09 29.24
C THR A 612 23.51 -19.97 28.46
N GLU A 613 23.46 -20.04 27.15
CA GLU A 613 24.07 -19.08 26.21
C GLU A 613 23.01 -18.65 25.19
N GLU A 614 22.85 -17.34 24.97
CA GLU A 614 22.00 -16.81 23.90
C GLU A 614 22.72 -17.01 22.54
N ILE A 615 22.06 -17.59 21.55
CA ILE A 615 22.62 -18.00 20.25
C ILE A 615 21.95 -17.29 19.06
#